data_0227adb3d0c8beda548fc6c077561b63
#
_entry.id   0227adb3d0c8beda548fc6c077561b63
#
_cell.length_a   1.000
_cell.length_b   1.000
_cell.length_c   1.000
_cell.angle_alpha   90.00
_cell.angle_beta   90.00
_cell.angle_gamma   90.00
#
_symmetry.space_group_name_H-M   'P 1'
#
loop_
_entity.id
_entity.type
_entity.pdbx_description
1 polymer ?
#
loop_
_entity_poly.entity_id
_entity_poly.type
_entity_poly.pdbx_seq_one_letter_code
_entity_poly.pdbx_strand_id
1 'polypeptide(L)'
;MQNDLHLIEGLCRQHGIPATDKALKLLVRYTDLLESWNRKVNLVSRKEDAPIIVRHVFHSLLICRIHDFKPKEKVLDLGTGGGLPGIPLAILFPETSFLLVDSTGKKIAACKAMIRDLGLNNVIALHSRVEELKGVIFDTVLSRQVAPLEELCAYCARLLKRDGVLICLKGGHLDNEIAQAVLSREKHSGFPTSVDQLPIGDFDPLFSEKQIVIARW
;
A
#
# COMPACT_ATOMS: atom_id res chain seq x y z
N MET A 1 -9.68 -15.26 -14.87
CA MET A 1 -10.88 -14.72 -14.15
C MET A 1 -11.46 -15.67 -13.12
N GLN A 2 -12.03 -16.84 -13.47
CA GLN A 2 -12.65 -17.73 -12.47
C GLN A 2 -11.63 -18.36 -11.51
N ASN A 3 -10.45 -18.75 -11.99
CA ASN A 3 -9.36 -19.25 -11.17
C ASN A 3 -8.84 -18.18 -10.20
N ASP A 4 -8.69 -16.93 -10.66
CA ASP A 4 -8.20 -15.84 -9.81
C ASP A 4 -9.21 -15.47 -8.71
N LEU A 5 -10.52 -15.57 -9.02
CA LEU A 5 -11.57 -15.32 -8.04
C LEU A 5 -11.52 -16.36 -6.90
N HIS A 6 -11.45 -17.65 -7.23
CA HIS A 6 -11.33 -18.70 -6.22
C HIS A 6 -10.02 -18.58 -5.41
N LEU A 7 -8.92 -18.22 -6.09
CA LEU A 7 -7.62 -18.05 -5.45
C LEU A 7 -7.66 -16.90 -4.43
N ILE A 8 -8.10 -15.70 -4.83
CA ILE A 8 -8.13 -14.55 -3.92
C ILE A 8 -9.15 -14.74 -2.80
N GLU A 9 -10.30 -15.36 -3.07
CA GLU A 9 -11.30 -15.72 -2.08
C GLU A 9 -10.71 -16.67 -1.02
N GLY A 10 -10.03 -17.75 -1.46
CA GLY A 10 -9.36 -18.69 -0.58
C GLY A 10 -8.32 -18.03 0.31
N LEU A 11 -7.46 -17.19 -0.29
CA LEU A 11 -6.42 -16.46 0.45
C LEU A 11 -7.02 -15.47 1.46
N CYS A 12 -8.03 -14.68 1.08
CA CYS A 12 -8.71 -13.78 2.01
C CYS A 12 -9.34 -14.54 3.18
N ARG A 13 -10.01 -15.67 2.92
CA ARG A 13 -10.60 -16.52 3.96
C ARG A 13 -9.54 -17.10 4.90
N GLN A 14 -8.45 -17.65 4.36
CA GLN A 14 -7.35 -18.22 5.13
C GLN A 14 -6.72 -17.20 6.09
N HIS A 15 -6.61 -15.95 5.67
CA HIS A 15 -5.96 -14.88 6.43
C HIS A 15 -6.94 -13.99 7.21
N GLY A 16 -8.24 -14.30 7.22
CA GLY A 16 -9.26 -13.54 7.93
C GLY A 16 -9.45 -12.12 7.39
N ILE A 17 -9.16 -11.90 6.10
CA ILE A 17 -9.34 -10.60 5.45
C ILE A 17 -10.81 -10.43 5.04
N PRO A 18 -11.51 -9.39 5.52
CA PRO A 18 -12.93 -9.20 5.25
C PRO A 18 -13.15 -8.74 3.80
N ALA A 19 -13.50 -9.65 2.91
CA ALA A 19 -13.80 -9.34 1.52
C ALA A 19 -15.21 -9.84 1.15
N THR A 20 -16.05 -8.92 0.69
CA THR A 20 -17.37 -9.27 0.11
C THR A 20 -17.21 -9.82 -1.30
N ASP A 21 -18.21 -10.56 -1.80
CA ASP A 21 -18.21 -11.05 -3.19
C ASP A 21 -18.01 -9.92 -4.21
N LYS A 22 -18.58 -8.74 -3.94
CA LYS A 22 -18.38 -7.56 -4.77
C LYS A 22 -16.92 -7.11 -4.76
N ALA A 23 -16.30 -7.05 -3.59
CA ALA A 23 -14.90 -6.67 -3.45
C ALA A 23 -13.98 -7.67 -4.15
N LEU A 24 -14.21 -8.97 -3.98
CA LEU A 24 -13.43 -10.02 -4.66
C LEU A 24 -13.48 -9.88 -6.19
N LYS A 25 -14.67 -9.65 -6.76
CA LYS A 25 -14.83 -9.41 -8.21
C LYS A 25 -14.10 -8.15 -8.67
N LEU A 26 -14.12 -7.07 -7.87
CA LEU A 26 -13.39 -5.84 -8.18
C LEU A 26 -11.86 -6.04 -8.09
N LEU A 27 -11.36 -6.84 -7.13
CA LEU A 27 -9.93 -7.17 -7.04
C LEU A 27 -9.45 -7.95 -8.28
N VAL A 28 -10.23 -8.92 -8.76
CA VAL A 28 -9.92 -9.64 -10.01
C VAL A 28 -9.90 -8.67 -11.19
N ARG A 29 -10.94 -7.82 -11.32
CA ARG A 29 -10.99 -6.82 -12.39
C ARG A 29 -9.82 -5.83 -12.32
N TYR A 30 -9.45 -5.39 -11.11
CA TYR A 30 -8.27 -4.55 -10.91
C TYR A 30 -7.00 -5.27 -11.40
N THR A 31 -6.85 -6.56 -11.11
CA THR A 31 -5.71 -7.36 -11.58
C THR A 31 -5.62 -7.37 -13.11
N ASP A 32 -6.74 -7.63 -13.80
CA ASP A 32 -6.79 -7.62 -15.28
C ASP A 32 -6.40 -6.23 -15.85
N LEU A 33 -6.91 -5.16 -15.25
CA LEU A 33 -6.57 -3.79 -15.63
C LEU A 33 -5.09 -3.48 -15.37
N LEU A 34 -4.57 -3.87 -14.21
CA LEU A 34 -3.16 -3.68 -13.84
C LEU A 34 -2.23 -4.40 -14.83
N GLU A 35 -2.54 -5.64 -15.20
CA GLU A 35 -1.80 -6.40 -16.22
C GLU A 35 -1.83 -5.70 -17.58
N SER A 36 -3.00 -5.24 -17.98
CA SER A 36 -3.18 -4.53 -19.25
C SER A 36 -2.35 -3.24 -19.30
N TRP A 37 -2.37 -2.45 -18.23
CA TRP A 37 -1.57 -1.24 -18.10
C TRP A 37 -0.08 -1.54 -17.97
N ASN A 38 0.31 -2.63 -17.28
CA ASN A 38 1.70 -3.01 -17.09
C ASN A 38 2.41 -3.37 -18.41
N ARG A 39 1.66 -3.74 -19.44
CA ARG A 39 2.20 -3.91 -20.80
C ARG A 39 2.66 -2.59 -21.44
N LYS A 40 2.05 -1.46 -21.04
CA LYS A 40 2.28 -0.12 -21.61
C LYS A 40 3.19 0.74 -20.71
N VAL A 41 3.00 0.62 -19.39
CA VAL A 41 3.71 1.40 -18.37
C VAL A 41 4.22 0.40 -17.34
N ASN A 42 5.51 0.44 -17.02
CA ASN A 42 6.09 -0.47 -16.03
C ASN A 42 5.56 -0.13 -14.62
N LEU A 43 4.46 -0.75 -14.21
CA LEU A 43 3.75 -0.53 -12.94
C LEU A 43 4.22 -1.49 -11.85
N VAL A 44 4.50 -2.74 -12.24
CA VAL A 44 4.96 -3.82 -11.35
C VAL A 44 6.00 -4.68 -12.07
N SER A 45 6.84 -5.39 -11.30
CA SER A 45 7.83 -6.32 -11.83
C SER A 45 7.19 -7.39 -12.71
N ARG A 46 7.88 -7.78 -13.79
CA ARG A 46 7.49 -8.84 -14.72
C ARG A 46 8.23 -10.16 -14.49
N LYS A 47 9.21 -10.17 -13.58
CA LYS A 47 10.19 -11.26 -13.41
C LYS A 47 9.86 -12.24 -12.28
N GLU A 48 8.62 -12.32 -11.85
CA GLU A 48 8.27 -13.16 -10.71
C GLU A 48 7.39 -14.35 -11.13
N ASP A 49 7.54 -15.50 -10.47
CA ASP A 49 6.94 -16.79 -10.90
C ASP A 49 5.49 -17.01 -10.45
N ALA A 50 4.91 -16.12 -9.63
CA ALA A 50 3.53 -16.25 -9.16
C ALA A 50 2.59 -15.21 -9.81
N PRO A 51 1.27 -15.45 -9.85
CA PRO A 51 0.29 -14.53 -10.45
C PRO A 51 0.29 -13.14 -9.79
N ILE A 52 0.03 -12.09 -10.59
CA ILE A 52 -0.04 -10.69 -10.12
C ILE A 52 -1.04 -10.54 -8.96
N ILE A 53 -2.18 -11.25 -9.02
CA ILE A 53 -3.21 -11.22 -7.97
C ILE A 53 -2.67 -11.67 -6.62
N VAL A 54 -1.72 -12.58 -6.58
CA VAL A 54 -1.09 -13.04 -5.35
C VAL A 54 0.02 -12.07 -4.92
N ARG A 55 1.00 -11.86 -5.79
CA ARG A 55 2.24 -11.14 -5.45
C ARG A 55 2.07 -9.66 -5.17
N HIS A 56 1.04 -9.06 -5.75
CA HIS A 56 0.83 -7.62 -5.63
C HIS A 56 -0.49 -7.28 -4.97
N VAL A 57 -1.61 -7.88 -5.42
CA VAL A 57 -2.92 -7.55 -4.88
C VAL A 57 -3.08 -8.14 -3.48
N PHE A 58 -2.96 -9.46 -3.34
CA PHE A 58 -3.09 -10.11 -2.04
C PHE A 58 -2.02 -9.65 -1.04
N HIS A 59 -0.76 -9.48 -1.48
CA HIS A 59 0.30 -8.88 -0.66
C HIS A 59 -0.12 -7.53 -0.06
N SER A 60 -0.79 -6.68 -0.85
CA SER A 60 -1.31 -5.39 -0.36
C SER A 60 -2.38 -5.57 0.72
N LEU A 61 -3.22 -6.60 0.60
CA LEU A 61 -4.30 -6.89 1.55
C LEU A 61 -3.78 -7.43 2.89
N LEU A 62 -2.56 -7.95 2.96
CA LEU A 62 -1.96 -8.42 4.22
C LEU A 62 -1.81 -7.30 5.26
N ILE A 63 -1.86 -6.03 4.85
CA ILE A 63 -1.97 -4.88 5.76
C ILE A 63 -3.20 -5.00 6.68
N CYS A 64 -4.30 -5.60 6.22
CA CYS A 64 -5.50 -5.82 7.01
C CYS A 64 -5.27 -6.73 8.24
N ARG A 65 -4.15 -7.46 8.28
CA ARG A 65 -3.77 -8.29 9.44
C ARG A 65 -3.33 -7.46 10.64
N ILE A 66 -2.91 -6.23 10.41
CA ILE A 66 -2.26 -5.38 11.41
C ILE A 66 -2.90 -3.99 11.54
N HIS A 67 -3.76 -3.62 10.62
CA HIS A 67 -4.45 -2.34 10.61
C HIS A 67 -5.91 -2.50 10.18
N ASP A 68 -6.79 -1.97 11.02
CA ASP A 68 -8.25 -1.97 10.79
C ASP A 68 -8.67 -0.57 10.34
N PHE A 69 -8.82 -0.40 9.03
CA PHE A 69 -9.21 0.87 8.43
C PHE A 69 -10.60 1.30 8.85
N LYS A 70 -10.72 2.53 9.34
CA LYS A 70 -11.97 3.07 9.88
C LYS A 70 -12.75 3.88 8.83
N PRO A 71 -14.08 3.98 8.98
CA PRO A 71 -14.88 4.95 8.21
C PRO A 71 -14.31 6.36 8.34
N LYS A 72 -14.21 7.08 7.20
CA LYS A 72 -13.67 8.45 7.12
C LYS A 72 -12.17 8.59 7.45
N GLU A 73 -11.45 7.51 7.69
CA GLU A 73 -10.00 7.53 7.81
C GLU A 73 -9.38 8.11 6.52
N LYS A 74 -8.36 8.95 6.66
CA LYS A 74 -7.63 9.53 5.54
C LYS A 74 -6.31 8.80 5.37
N VAL A 75 -6.15 8.11 4.26
CA VAL A 75 -5.00 7.30 3.94
C VAL A 75 -4.24 7.89 2.76
N LEU A 76 -2.93 8.05 2.91
CA LEU A 76 -2.01 8.39 1.83
C LEU A 76 -1.28 7.12 1.37
N ASP A 77 -1.32 6.82 0.08
CA ASP A 77 -0.46 5.81 -0.55
C ASP A 77 0.68 6.53 -1.29
N LEU A 78 1.86 6.51 -0.68
CA LEU A 78 3.03 7.25 -1.09
C LEU A 78 3.87 6.42 -2.06
N GLY A 79 4.09 6.94 -3.28
CA GLY A 79 4.77 6.21 -4.34
C GLY A 79 3.94 5.06 -4.89
N THR A 80 2.66 5.29 -5.08
CA THR A 80 1.63 4.27 -5.35
C THR A 80 1.89 3.37 -6.57
N GLY A 81 2.72 3.80 -7.54
CA GLY A 81 3.03 3.02 -8.72
C GLY A 81 1.79 2.65 -9.52
N GLY A 82 1.47 1.38 -9.53
CA GLY A 82 0.26 0.83 -10.15
C GLY A 82 -1.02 0.98 -9.32
N GLY A 83 -1.00 1.73 -8.23
CA GLY A 83 -2.12 1.83 -7.29
C GLY A 83 -2.01 0.87 -6.10
N LEU A 84 -0.79 0.48 -5.74
CA LEU A 84 -0.51 -0.55 -4.74
C LEU A 84 0.26 0.02 -3.54
N PRO A 85 -0.24 -0.13 -2.31
CA PRO A 85 -1.37 -0.97 -1.90
C PRO A 85 -2.75 -0.27 -1.95
N GLY A 86 -2.84 1.01 -2.33
CA GLY A 86 -4.00 1.86 -2.14
C GLY A 86 -5.28 1.39 -2.84
N ILE A 87 -5.24 0.98 -4.13
CA ILE A 87 -6.47 0.54 -4.85
C ILE A 87 -7.05 -0.75 -4.25
N PRO A 88 -6.29 -1.83 -4.01
CA PRO A 88 -6.82 -3.02 -3.33
C PRO A 88 -7.48 -2.72 -1.99
N LEU A 89 -6.89 -1.85 -1.18
CA LEU A 89 -7.44 -1.46 0.12
C LEU A 89 -8.69 -0.57 -0.04
N ALA A 90 -8.71 0.35 -1.00
CA ALA A 90 -9.89 1.17 -1.30
C ALA A 90 -11.08 0.33 -1.77
N ILE A 91 -10.85 -0.80 -2.44
CA ILE A 91 -11.89 -1.76 -2.82
C ILE A 91 -12.50 -2.43 -1.58
N LEU A 92 -11.67 -2.80 -0.59
CA LEU A 92 -12.13 -3.46 0.64
C LEU A 92 -12.81 -2.47 1.61
N PHE A 93 -12.34 -1.22 1.66
CA PHE A 93 -12.78 -0.21 2.63
C PHE A 93 -13.41 1.00 1.94
N PRO A 94 -14.65 0.86 1.43
CA PRO A 94 -15.30 1.92 0.63
C PRO A 94 -15.63 3.19 1.42
N GLU A 95 -15.65 3.13 2.76
CA GLU A 95 -15.90 4.29 3.64
C GLU A 95 -14.60 5.02 4.08
N THR A 96 -13.44 4.46 3.76
CA THR A 96 -12.11 5.05 3.99
C THR A 96 -11.69 5.85 2.76
N SER A 97 -11.05 7.01 2.95
CA SER A 97 -10.62 7.90 1.86
C SER A 97 -9.15 7.69 1.53
N PHE A 98 -8.83 7.42 0.28
CA PHE A 98 -7.44 7.18 -0.18
C PHE A 98 -6.97 8.28 -1.13
N LEU A 99 -5.78 8.82 -0.86
CA LEU A 99 -5.03 9.66 -1.80
C LEU A 99 -3.79 8.87 -2.25
N LEU A 100 -3.71 8.58 -3.55
CA LEU A 100 -2.59 7.91 -4.19
C LEU A 100 -1.67 8.95 -4.80
N VAL A 101 -0.38 8.93 -4.47
CA VAL A 101 0.59 9.92 -4.98
C VAL A 101 1.78 9.20 -5.62
N ASP A 102 2.18 9.66 -6.80
CA ASP A 102 3.41 9.25 -7.50
C ASP A 102 3.95 10.42 -8.31
N SER A 103 5.27 10.55 -8.38
CA SER A 103 5.96 11.57 -9.17
C SER A 103 5.97 11.27 -10.68
N THR A 104 5.48 10.11 -11.10
CA THR A 104 5.46 9.66 -12.49
C THR A 104 4.07 9.83 -13.10
N GLY A 105 3.88 10.85 -13.93
CA GLY A 105 2.58 11.17 -14.52
C GLY A 105 1.93 10.01 -15.29
N LYS A 106 2.73 9.17 -16.00
CA LYS A 106 2.21 7.99 -16.72
C LYS A 106 1.61 6.94 -15.78
N LYS A 107 2.20 6.73 -14.60
CA LYS A 107 1.67 5.82 -13.56
C LYS A 107 0.36 6.35 -12.99
N ILE A 108 0.30 7.63 -12.68
CA ILE A 108 -0.93 8.28 -12.20
C ILE A 108 -2.03 8.28 -13.25
N ALA A 109 -1.71 8.46 -14.54
CA ALA A 109 -2.71 8.32 -15.60
C ALA A 109 -3.31 6.90 -15.65
N ALA A 110 -2.49 5.87 -15.47
CA ALA A 110 -2.96 4.49 -15.35
C ALA A 110 -3.85 4.30 -14.11
N CYS A 111 -3.45 4.79 -12.93
CA CYS A 111 -4.26 4.73 -11.71
C CYS A 111 -5.63 5.42 -11.91
N LYS A 112 -5.66 6.64 -12.47
CA LYS A 112 -6.91 7.35 -12.75
C LYS A 112 -7.85 6.57 -13.67
N ALA A 113 -7.31 5.94 -14.71
CA ALA A 113 -8.09 5.10 -15.62
C ALA A 113 -8.65 3.87 -14.89
N MET A 114 -7.83 3.16 -14.12
CA MET A 114 -8.27 1.99 -13.35
C MET A 114 -9.33 2.35 -12.30
N ILE A 115 -9.15 3.44 -11.55
CA ILE A 115 -10.11 3.95 -10.56
C ILE A 115 -11.48 4.21 -11.22
N ARG A 116 -11.49 4.90 -12.38
CA ARG A 116 -12.71 5.17 -13.14
C ARG A 116 -13.38 3.89 -13.63
N ASP A 117 -12.60 2.96 -14.20
CA ASP A 117 -13.12 1.73 -14.77
C ASP A 117 -13.64 0.75 -13.71
N LEU A 118 -13.16 0.88 -12.45
CA LEU A 118 -13.64 0.15 -11.27
C LEU A 118 -14.83 0.84 -10.58
N GLY A 119 -15.13 2.10 -10.93
CA GLY A 119 -16.19 2.88 -10.30
C GLY A 119 -15.92 3.23 -8.83
N LEU A 120 -14.66 3.42 -8.44
CA LEU A 120 -14.29 3.75 -7.06
C LEU A 120 -14.46 5.25 -6.80
N ASN A 121 -15.20 5.61 -5.75
CA ASN A 121 -15.49 6.99 -5.38
C ASN A 121 -14.72 7.49 -4.14
N ASN A 122 -14.01 6.57 -3.46
CA ASN A 122 -13.29 6.83 -2.23
C ASN A 122 -11.76 6.94 -2.44
N VAL A 123 -11.30 7.01 -3.68
CA VAL A 123 -9.88 7.08 -4.01
C VAL A 123 -9.60 8.12 -5.09
N ILE A 124 -8.54 8.90 -4.89
CA ILE A 124 -8.06 9.92 -5.83
C ILE A 124 -6.58 9.65 -6.11
N ALA A 125 -6.17 9.75 -7.38
CA ALA A 125 -4.77 9.67 -7.78
C ALA A 125 -4.24 11.05 -8.20
N LEU A 126 -3.12 11.49 -7.60
CA LEU A 126 -2.51 12.80 -7.79
C LEU A 126 -1.07 12.64 -8.30
N HIS A 127 -0.77 13.30 -9.42
CA HIS A 127 0.60 13.45 -9.92
C HIS A 127 1.28 14.60 -9.16
N SER A 128 2.13 14.25 -8.22
CA SER A 128 2.88 15.21 -7.40
C SER A 128 4.10 14.50 -6.78
N ARG A 129 5.09 15.28 -6.42
CA ARG A 129 6.10 14.82 -5.45
C ARG A 129 5.52 14.94 -4.06
N VAL A 130 5.93 14.04 -3.15
CA VAL A 130 5.42 14.05 -1.76
C VAL A 130 5.79 15.34 -1.03
N GLU A 131 6.93 15.94 -1.37
CA GLU A 131 7.42 17.22 -0.82
C GLU A 131 6.50 18.40 -1.13
N GLU A 132 5.72 18.29 -2.19
CA GLU A 132 4.78 19.32 -2.66
C GLU A 132 3.43 19.26 -1.91
N LEU A 133 3.13 18.17 -1.22
CA LEU A 133 1.92 18.05 -0.40
C LEU A 133 2.00 18.97 0.80
N LYS A 134 1.13 20.00 0.86
CA LYS A 134 1.07 21.00 1.93
C LYS A 134 -0.35 21.13 2.46
N GLY A 135 -0.48 21.38 3.77
CA GLY A 135 -1.78 21.65 4.40
C GLY A 135 -2.73 20.44 4.45
N VAL A 136 -2.21 19.23 4.24
CA VAL A 136 -2.96 17.98 4.35
C VAL A 136 -2.32 17.07 5.41
N ILE A 137 -3.17 16.41 6.18
CA ILE A 137 -2.76 15.50 7.27
C ILE A 137 -3.55 14.22 7.14
N PHE A 138 -2.87 13.10 7.33
CA PHE A 138 -3.40 11.75 7.18
C PHE A 138 -3.41 11.00 8.52
N ASP A 139 -4.35 10.08 8.66
CA ASP A 139 -4.40 9.14 9.77
C ASP A 139 -3.39 8.01 9.55
N THR A 140 -3.28 7.54 8.30
CA THR A 140 -2.39 6.46 7.90
C THR A 140 -1.63 6.83 6.63
N VAL A 141 -0.34 6.54 6.60
CA VAL A 141 0.49 6.61 5.40
C VAL A 141 0.93 5.18 5.04
N LEU A 142 0.72 4.81 3.80
CA LEU A 142 1.15 3.53 3.23
C LEU A 142 2.32 3.77 2.28
N SER A 143 3.24 2.81 2.21
CA SER A 143 4.30 2.81 1.20
C SER A 143 4.70 1.39 0.84
N ARG A 144 5.02 1.14 -0.44
CA ARG A 144 5.48 -0.15 -0.92
C ARG A 144 6.71 -0.01 -1.80
N GLN A 145 7.89 -0.38 -1.25
CA GLN A 145 9.16 -0.41 -1.99
C GLN A 145 9.52 0.93 -2.68
N VAL A 146 9.33 2.05 -2.00
CA VAL A 146 9.52 3.41 -2.58
C VAL A 146 10.87 3.99 -2.22
N ALA A 147 11.19 4.05 -0.93
CA ALA A 147 12.37 4.73 -0.40
C ALA A 147 12.85 4.06 0.90
N PRO A 148 14.06 4.38 1.39
CA PRO A 148 14.49 4.01 2.73
C PRO A 148 13.54 4.52 3.81
N LEU A 149 13.45 3.81 4.94
CA LEU A 149 12.53 4.14 6.03
C LEU A 149 12.78 5.53 6.62
N GLU A 150 14.05 5.94 6.73
CA GLU A 150 14.44 7.27 7.20
C GLU A 150 13.79 8.38 6.35
N GLU A 151 13.84 8.24 5.03
CA GLU A 151 13.24 9.21 4.09
C GLU A 151 11.71 9.21 4.19
N LEU A 152 11.08 8.04 4.31
CA LEU A 152 9.65 7.92 4.53
C LEU A 152 9.23 8.57 5.86
N CYS A 153 10.02 8.40 6.93
CA CYS A 153 9.78 9.05 8.22
C CYS A 153 9.89 10.58 8.11
N ALA A 154 10.85 11.11 7.33
CA ALA A 154 10.98 12.54 7.09
C ALA A 154 9.72 13.13 6.43
N TYR A 155 9.13 12.42 5.47
CA TYR A 155 7.87 12.83 4.86
C TYR A 155 6.69 12.73 5.84
N CYS A 156 6.62 11.63 6.59
CA CYS A 156 5.53 11.36 7.52
C CYS A 156 5.49 12.36 8.69
N ALA A 157 6.64 12.83 9.17
CA ALA A 157 6.73 13.79 10.27
C ALA A 157 5.87 15.07 10.05
N ARG A 158 5.57 15.42 8.80
CA ARG A 158 4.75 16.59 8.44
C ARG A 158 3.39 16.27 7.84
N LEU A 159 3.14 15.01 7.47
CA LEU A 159 1.92 14.56 6.79
C LEU A 159 1.05 13.67 7.67
N LEU A 160 1.60 13.14 8.76
CA LEU A 160 0.93 12.18 9.62
C LEU A 160 0.42 12.87 10.90
N LYS A 161 -0.79 12.52 11.34
CA LYS A 161 -1.28 12.90 12.66
C LYS A 161 -0.38 12.36 13.77
N ARG A 162 -0.43 12.96 14.96
CA ARG A 162 0.36 12.49 16.12
C ARG A 162 -0.01 11.10 16.62
N ASP A 163 -1.24 10.67 16.38
CA ASP A 163 -1.75 9.32 16.64
C ASP A 163 -1.80 8.44 15.38
N GLY A 164 -1.24 8.94 14.28
CA GLY A 164 -1.23 8.27 13.00
C GLY A 164 -0.11 7.24 12.86
N VAL A 165 -0.16 6.46 11.79
CA VAL A 165 0.75 5.35 11.53
C VAL A 165 1.31 5.36 10.12
N LEU A 166 2.61 5.07 9.98
CA LEU A 166 3.24 4.72 8.71
C LEU A 166 3.34 3.19 8.62
N ILE A 167 2.81 2.61 7.55
CA ILE A 167 2.85 1.17 7.27
C ILE A 167 3.56 0.95 5.94
N CYS A 168 4.68 0.21 5.97
CA CYS A 168 5.48 -0.06 4.80
C CYS A 168 5.51 -1.56 4.47
N LEU A 169 5.24 -1.90 3.21
CA LEU A 169 5.53 -3.22 2.66
C LEU A 169 6.96 -3.21 2.09
N LYS A 170 7.85 -3.94 2.72
CA LYS A 170 9.27 -4.00 2.39
C LYS A 170 9.74 -5.44 2.18
N GLY A 171 11.00 -5.63 1.81
CA GLY A 171 11.62 -6.94 1.68
C GLY A 171 13.09 -6.89 2.05
N GLY A 172 13.67 -8.05 2.35
CA GLY A 172 15.07 -8.20 2.73
C GLY A 172 15.34 -7.91 4.21
N HIS A 173 16.61 -7.73 4.55
CA HIS A 173 17.06 -7.41 5.90
C HIS A 173 16.93 -5.91 6.17
N LEU A 174 16.16 -5.53 7.19
CA LEU A 174 15.79 -4.15 7.46
C LEU A 174 16.43 -3.55 8.73
N ASP A 175 17.21 -4.32 9.47
CA ASP A 175 17.77 -3.91 10.77
C ASP A 175 18.54 -2.59 10.69
N ASN A 176 19.42 -2.45 9.70
CA ASN A 176 20.18 -1.23 9.48
C ASN A 176 19.29 -0.06 9.06
N GLU A 177 18.28 -0.33 8.23
CA GLU A 177 17.34 0.69 7.75
C GLU A 177 16.47 1.21 8.90
N ILE A 178 16.00 0.33 9.76
CA ILE A 178 15.23 0.67 10.96
C ILE A 178 16.10 1.45 11.95
N ALA A 179 17.33 0.97 12.21
CA ALA A 179 18.26 1.67 13.09
C ALA A 179 18.53 3.10 12.63
N GLN A 180 18.76 3.31 11.33
CA GLN A 180 18.96 4.65 10.76
C GLN A 180 17.73 5.55 10.94
N ALA A 181 16.52 5.04 10.69
CA ALA A 181 15.30 5.82 10.86
C ALA A 181 15.10 6.26 12.33
N VAL A 182 15.39 5.38 13.29
CA VAL A 182 15.30 5.70 14.74
C VAL A 182 16.39 6.70 15.16
N LEU A 183 17.63 6.53 14.69
CA LEU A 183 18.73 7.45 15.00
C LEU A 183 18.48 8.86 14.44
N SER A 184 17.84 8.96 13.29
CA SER A 184 17.56 10.24 12.62
C SER A 184 16.27 10.93 13.09
N ARG A 185 15.52 10.34 14.03
CA ARG A 185 14.20 10.85 14.46
C ARG A 185 14.20 12.32 14.90
N GLU A 186 15.27 12.78 15.57
CA GLU A 186 15.38 14.17 16.03
C GLU A 186 15.35 15.17 14.85
N LYS A 187 15.87 14.78 13.69
CA LYS A 187 15.80 15.56 12.44
C LYS A 187 14.37 15.61 11.87
N HIS A 188 13.51 14.71 12.29
CA HIS A 188 12.14 14.53 11.81
C HIS A 188 11.10 14.81 12.91
N SER A 189 11.35 15.83 13.73
CA SER A 189 10.44 16.27 14.79
C SER A 189 10.11 15.18 15.82
N GLY A 190 11.00 14.21 16.01
CA GLY A 190 10.84 13.09 16.92
C GLY A 190 10.17 11.84 16.33
N PHE A 191 9.82 11.84 15.05
CA PHE A 191 9.22 10.66 14.38
C PHE A 191 10.32 9.78 13.73
N PRO A 192 10.26 8.44 13.88
CA PRO A 192 9.31 7.65 14.67
C PRO A 192 9.74 7.53 16.13
N THR A 193 8.78 7.35 17.06
CA THR A 193 9.08 6.99 18.46
C THR A 193 9.18 5.48 18.63
N SER A 194 8.46 4.71 17.81
CA SER A 194 8.54 3.25 17.78
C SER A 194 8.49 2.74 16.35
N VAL A 195 9.17 1.62 16.11
CA VAL A 195 9.14 0.87 14.86
C VAL A 195 8.97 -0.62 15.17
N ASP A 196 7.90 -1.20 14.68
CA ASP A 196 7.66 -2.64 14.73
C ASP A 196 7.96 -3.25 13.36
N GLN A 197 8.48 -4.46 13.35
CA GLN A 197 8.80 -5.25 12.17
C GLN A 197 8.11 -6.61 12.28
N LEU A 198 7.32 -6.97 11.25
CA LEU A 198 6.54 -8.19 11.20
C LEU A 198 6.88 -8.96 9.94
N PRO A 199 7.57 -10.11 10.04
CA PRO A 199 7.81 -10.98 8.90
C PRO A 199 6.49 -11.52 8.34
N ILE A 200 6.25 -11.33 7.04
CA ILE A 200 5.03 -11.85 6.39
C ILE A 200 5.14 -13.37 6.21
N GLY A 201 6.35 -13.89 6.09
CA GLY A 201 6.60 -15.34 6.01
C GLY A 201 6.01 -16.15 7.17
N ASP A 202 5.84 -15.53 8.33
CA ASP A 202 5.17 -16.15 9.50
C ASP A 202 3.65 -16.35 9.26
N PHE A 203 3.07 -15.59 8.33
CA PHE A 203 1.65 -15.70 7.97
C PHE A 203 1.46 -16.53 6.69
N ASP A 204 2.37 -16.35 5.71
CA ASP A 204 2.28 -17.01 4.42
C ASP A 204 3.69 -17.23 3.83
N PRO A 205 4.12 -18.49 3.64
CA PRO A 205 5.45 -18.83 3.10
C PRO A 205 5.75 -18.23 1.70
N LEU A 206 4.73 -17.87 0.91
CA LEU A 206 4.91 -17.20 -0.37
C LEU A 206 5.61 -15.84 -0.26
N PHE A 207 5.60 -15.26 0.95
CA PHE A 207 6.18 -13.95 1.25
C PHE A 207 7.33 -14.04 2.28
N SER A 208 8.08 -15.14 2.28
CA SER A 208 9.14 -15.41 3.28
C SER A 208 10.18 -14.29 3.42
N GLU A 209 10.46 -13.54 2.34
CA GLU A 209 11.38 -12.40 2.35
C GLU A 209 10.69 -11.05 2.49
N LYS A 210 9.35 -11.04 2.70
CA LYS A 210 8.57 -9.81 2.81
C LYS A 210 8.23 -9.50 4.25
N GLN A 211 8.12 -8.22 4.55
CA GLN A 211 7.92 -7.71 5.90
C GLN A 211 6.96 -6.52 5.88
N ILE A 212 6.20 -6.38 6.95
CA ILE A 212 5.45 -5.17 7.25
C ILE A 212 6.24 -4.40 8.31
N VAL A 213 6.59 -3.16 8.02
CA VAL A 213 7.20 -2.24 8.97
C VAL A 213 6.16 -1.20 9.38
N ILE A 214 6.00 -0.99 10.67
CA ILE A 214 5.02 -0.08 11.24
C ILE A 214 5.77 0.95 12.09
N ALA A 215 5.71 2.21 11.71
CA ALA A 215 6.31 3.31 12.47
C ALA A 215 5.23 4.22 13.04
N ARG A 216 5.37 4.61 14.34
CA ARG A 216 4.41 5.44 15.08
C ARG A 216 5.12 6.61 15.77
N TRP A 217 4.28 7.62 16.14
CA TRP A 217 4.72 8.71 17.04
C TRP A 217 4.99 8.20 18.44
#